data_41b76f85cf5b0c4309d8dc7455210bfd
#
_entry.id   41b76f85cf5b0c4309d8dc7455210bfd
#
_cell.length_a   1.000
_cell.length_b   1.000
_cell.length_c   1.000
_cell.angle_alpha   90.00
_cell.angle_beta   90.00
_cell.angle_gamma   90.00
#
_symmetry.space_group_name_H-M   'P 1'
#
loop_
_entity.id
_entity.type
_entity.pdbx_description
1 polymer ?
#
loop_
_entity_poly.entity_id
_entity_poly.type
_entity_poly.pdbx_seq_one_letter_code
_entity_poly.pdbx_strand_id
1 'polypeptide(L)'
;LTLIDRVGKTASAKKSSNLGGIFASAIFLGICIVLYAFVSDWRQEWDLTEEGRTELAPQTVRILEGVTEDVTVYALFNEDIPSEQRQFDVAKEKARLFLERCAKISPHLKVEHIDPQLGKVQLDALGLSFADPRGSVAVKAGTRVRTIPLGGKKEQPRLEERDFTNALVNVIQNTQPKIGFLTGHGENDISKPDMKFLATFLAREGYTAESMSIRAGEGGIAGGYDVIVIITSTAETADFSQDEIAALDTF
;
A
#
# COMPACT_ATOMS: atom_id res chain seq x y z
N LEU A 1 79.47 33.53 46.44
CA LEU A 1 78.40 34.53 46.52
C LEU A 1 77.70 34.56 45.13
N THR A 2 76.37 34.36 45.12
CA THR A 2 75.41 34.52 44.02
C THR A 2 74.86 33.24 43.43
N LEU A 3 73.93 32.58 44.19
CA LEU A 3 73.09 31.48 43.63
C LEU A 3 71.81 31.25 44.44
N ILE A 4 71.22 32.31 45.03
CA ILE A 4 69.96 32.17 45.85
C ILE A 4 68.85 33.11 45.46
N ASP A 5 68.92 33.80 44.28
CA ASP A 5 67.89 34.83 43.97
C ASP A 5 67.07 34.50 42.73
N ARG A 6 66.81 33.21 42.40
CA ARG A 6 66.03 32.81 41.21
C ARG A 6 64.88 31.83 41.46
N VAL A 7 64.44 31.65 42.69
CA VAL A 7 63.36 30.69 43.00
C VAL A 7 61.99 31.34 43.37
N GLY A 8 61.94 32.67 43.38
CA GLY A 8 60.76 33.38 43.94
C GLY A 8 59.68 33.89 42.95
N LYS A 9 59.73 33.59 41.65
CA LYS A 9 58.81 34.26 40.69
C LYS A 9 57.98 33.37 39.77
N THR A 10 57.84 32.11 40.01
CA THR A 10 57.09 31.21 39.10
C THR A 10 55.78 30.66 39.68
N ALA A 11 55.35 31.07 40.88
CA ALA A 11 54.19 30.48 41.55
C ALA A 11 52.87 31.30 41.41
N SER A 12 52.87 32.48 40.79
CA SER A 12 51.66 33.34 40.70
C SER A 12 50.91 33.33 39.36
N ALA A 13 51.49 32.77 38.32
CA ALA A 13 50.84 32.76 36.98
C ALA A 13 49.93 31.58 36.70
N LYS A 14 49.84 30.57 37.57
CA LYS A 14 49.11 29.33 37.31
C LYS A 14 47.67 29.31 37.83
N LYS A 15 47.25 30.34 38.64
CA LYS A 15 45.92 30.39 39.25
C LYS A 15 44.88 31.13 38.42
N SER A 16 45.29 31.99 37.47
CA SER A 16 44.34 32.73 36.63
C SER A 16 43.93 31.96 35.37
N SER A 17 44.72 30.99 34.89
CA SER A 17 44.39 30.20 33.71
C SER A 17 43.28 29.19 33.92
N ASN A 18 43.09 28.73 35.18
CA ASN A 18 42.04 27.74 35.49
C ASN A 18 40.67 28.42 35.61
N LEU A 19 40.59 29.67 36.02
CA LEU A 19 39.33 30.39 36.06
C LEU A 19 38.79 30.69 34.65
N GLY A 20 39.68 31.13 33.76
CA GLY A 20 39.32 31.37 32.34
C GLY A 20 38.81 30.11 31.61
N GLY A 21 39.46 28.95 31.94
CA GLY A 21 38.99 27.66 31.38
C GLY A 21 37.63 27.24 31.90
N ILE A 22 37.34 27.47 33.18
CA ILE A 22 36.04 27.16 33.77
C ILE A 22 34.95 28.06 33.18
N PHE A 23 35.20 29.35 33.02
CA PHE A 23 34.26 30.27 32.36
C PHE A 23 34.01 29.90 30.86
N ALA A 24 35.06 29.54 30.11
CA ALA A 24 34.93 29.11 28.73
C ALA A 24 34.09 27.83 28.61
N SER A 25 34.32 26.86 29.51
CA SER A 25 33.55 25.60 29.57
C SER A 25 32.07 25.84 29.94
N ALA A 26 31.79 26.76 30.87
CA ALA A 26 30.44 27.11 31.25
C ALA A 26 29.67 27.80 30.10
N ILE A 27 30.33 28.72 29.40
CA ILE A 27 29.73 29.37 28.20
C ILE A 27 29.48 28.34 27.10
N PHE A 28 30.42 27.44 26.83
CA PHE A 28 30.26 26.40 25.82
C PHE A 28 29.09 25.46 26.18
N LEU A 29 28.97 25.03 27.44
CA LEU A 29 27.85 24.23 27.92
C LEU A 29 26.52 24.96 27.76
N GLY A 30 26.47 26.27 28.11
CA GLY A 30 25.30 27.10 27.91
C GLY A 30 24.87 27.20 26.43
N ILE A 31 25.81 27.37 25.53
CA ILE A 31 25.55 27.38 24.08
C ILE A 31 25.00 26.01 23.63
N CYS A 32 25.59 24.91 24.10
CA CYS A 32 25.09 23.56 23.77
C CYS A 32 23.65 23.32 24.27
N ILE A 33 23.30 23.81 25.47
CA ILE A 33 21.95 23.69 26.03
C ILE A 33 20.97 24.53 25.18
N VAL A 34 21.32 25.74 24.81
CA VAL A 34 20.48 26.60 23.95
C VAL A 34 20.28 26.00 22.57
N LEU A 35 21.36 25.47 21.96
CA LEU A 35 21.28 24.78 20.68
C LEU A 35 20.42 23.52 20.77
N TYR A 36 20.57 22.74 21.84
CA TYR A 36 19.74 21.57 22.09
C TYR A 36 18.26 21.94 22.24
N ALA A 37 17.93 22.97 23.04
CA ALA A 37 16.57 23.45 23.19
C ALA A 37 15.99 23.97 21.87
N PHE A 38 16.79 24.70 21.08
CA PHE A 38 16.38 25.19 19.76
C PHE A 38 16.11 24.06 18.76
N VAL A 39 16.97 23.04 18.74
CA VAL A 39 16.80 21.85 17.86
C VAL A 39 15.66 20.97 18.33
N SER A 40 15.46 20.83 19.66
CA SER A 40 14.39 19.99 20.22
C SER A 40 12.99 20.60 20.05
N ASP A 41 12.89 21.91 19.95
CA ASP A 41 11.62 22.62 19.65
C ASP A 41 11.33 22.69 18.14
N TRP A 42 12.33 22.47 17.33
CA TRP A 42 12.21 22.39 15.87
C TRP A 42 11.83 20.95 15.47
N ARG A 43 10.55 20.60 15.61
CA ARG A 43 9.96 19.35 15.14
C ARG A 43 9.90 19.29 13.61
N GLN A 44 10.99 19.61 12.94
CA GLN A 44 11.15 19.26 11.55
C GLN A 44 11.75 17.84 11.52
N GLU A 45 10.89 16.85 11.36
CA GLU A 45 11.31 15.48 11.07
C GLU A 45 12.02 15.50 9.71
N TRP A 46 13.34 15.59 9.77
CA TRP A 46 14.17 15.44 8.57
C TRP A 46 14.15 13.96 8.22
N ASP A 47 13.43 13.62 7.16
CA ASP A 47 13.46 12.28 6.60
C ASP A 47 14.85 12.05 5.98
N LEU A 48 15.74 11.45 6.79
CA LEU A 48 17.09 11.03 6.38
C LEU A 48 17.07 9.66 5.68
N THR A 49 15.90 9.12 5.34
CA THR A 49 15.81 7.93 4.51
C THR A 49 16.13 8.29 3.07
N GLU A 50 16.95 7.48 2.43
CA GLU A 50 17.52 7.64 1.09
C GLU A 50 16.48 7.82 -0.04
N GLU A 51 15.17 7.77 0.26
CA GLU A 51 14.08 7.73 -0.72
C GLU A 51 12.90 8.68 -0.42
N GLY A 52 12.97 9.61 0.55
CA GLY A 52 11.90 10.60 0.81
C GLY A 52 10.52 9.95 1.07
N ARG A 53 10.49 8.78 1.69
CA ARG A 53 9.31 7.89 1.78
C ARG A 53 8.27 8.31 2.82
N THR A 54 8.38 9.48 3.41
CA THR A 54 7.39 9.97 4.36
C THR A 54 6.21 10.67 3.68
N GLU A 55 6.37 11.15 2.46
CA GLU A 55 5.31 11.80 1.69
C GLU A 55 4.61 10.81 0.75
N LEU A 56 3.28 10.93 0.66
CA LEU A 56 2.51 10.16 -0.30
C LEU A 56 2.79 10.65 -1.73
N ALA A 57 2.77 9.74 -2.68
CA ALA A 57 2.91 10.11 -4.08
C ALA A 57 1.83 11.12 -4.49
N PRO A 58 2.15 12.14 -5.31
CA PRO A 58 1.18 13.15 -5.72
C PRO A 58 -0.06 12.59 -6.41
N GLN A 59 0.06 11.41 -7.02
CA GLN A 59 -1.08 10.70 -7.60
C GLN A 59 -2.01 10.17 -6.53
N THR A 60 -1.48 9.55 -5.46
CA THR A 60 -2.24 9.04 -4.32
C THR A 60 -2.98 10.15 -3.62
N VAL A 61 -2.33 11.30 -3.39
CA VAL A 61 -2.94 12.49 -2.78
C VAL A 61 -4.14 12.96 -3.61
N ARG A 62 -3.98 13.11 -4.93
CA ARG A 62 -5.09 13.52 -5.83
C ARG A 62 -6.26 12.55 -5.80
N ILE A 63 -5.98 11.24 -5.74
CA ILE A 63 -7.04 10.22 -5.66
C ILE A 63 -7.77 10.33 -4.33
N LEU A 64 -7.04 10.47 -3.22
CA LEU A 64 -7.63 10.62 -1.88
C LEU A 64 -8.48 11.88 -1.75
N GLU A 65 -8.03 13.02 -2.29
CA GLU A 65 -8.79 14.28 -2.35
C GLU A 65 -10.05 14.16 -3.22
N GLY A 66 -10.01 13.31 -4.24
CA GLY A 66 -11.13 13.05 -5.15
C GLY A 66 -12.16 12.03 -4.63
N VAL A 67 -11.95 11.42 -3.47
CA VAL A 67 -12.90 10.46 -2.88
C VAL A 67 -14.14 11.22 -2.38
N THR A 68 -15.31 10.90 -2.93
CA THR A 68 -16.59 11.52 -2.59
C THR A 68 -17.56 10.57 -1.88
N GLU A 69 -17.31 9.26 -1.93
CA GLU A 69 -18.11 8.25 -1.23
C GLU A 69 -17.37 7.76 0.02
N ASP A 70 -18.11 7.26 1.01
CA ASP A 70 -17.54 6.75 2.23
C ASP A 70 -16.81 5.43 1.98
N VAL A 71 -15.52 5.44 2.25
CA VAL A 71 -14.61 4.29 2.13
C VAL A 71 -14.12 3.88 3.51
N THR A 72 -14.30 2.62 3.87
CA THR A 72 -13.72 2.06 5.08
C THR A 72 -12.55 1.16 4.73
N VAL A 73 -11.41 1.43 5.35
CA VAL A 73 -10.19 0.62 5.23
C VAL A 73 -10.04 -0.20 6.50
N TYR A 74 -10.08 -1.51 6.35
CA TYR A 74 -9.88 -2.45 7.46
C TYR A 74 -8.43 -2.90 7.48
N ALA A 75 -7.71 -2.53 8.53
CA ALA A 75 -6.39 -3.05 8.82
C ALA A 75 -6.53 -4.38 9.60
N LEU A 76 -6.35 -5.48 8.89
CA LEU A 76 -6.56 -6.83 9.39
C LEU A 76 -5.23 -7.39 9.87
N PHE A 77 -4.85 -7.05 11.09
CA PHE A 77 -3.58 -7.39 11.68
C PHE A 77 -3.75 -8.25 12.91
N ASN A 78 -3.02 -9.34 12.95
CA ASN A 78 -2.95 -10.22 14.11
C ASN A 78 -2.10 -9.56 15.22
N GLU A 79 -2.61 -9.44 16.43
CA GLU A 79 -1.86 -8.84 17.55
C GLU A 79 -0.83 -9.82 18.12
N ASP A 80 -1.18 -11.10 18.19
CA ASP A 80 -0.30 -12.16 18.71
C ASP A 80 0.48 -12.85 17.58
N ILE A 81 1.70 -12.35 17.29
CA ILE A 81 2.59 -12.99 16.34
C ILE A 81 3.74 -13.69 17.07
N PRO A 82 4.02 -14.96 16.70
CA PRO A 82 5.21 -15.67 17.18
C PRO A 82 6.48 -14.86 16.85
N SER A 83 7.45 -14.87 17.76
CA SER A 83 8.73 -14.13 17.65
C SER A 83 9.50 -14.37 16.34
N GLU A 84 9.21 -15.46 15.64
CA GLU A 84 9.79 -15.82 14.35
C GLU A 84 9.26 -14.95 13.18
N GLN A 85 8.21 -14.16 13.40
CA GLN A 85 7.56 -13.33 12.39
C GLN A 85 7.69 -11.82 12.65
N ARG A 86 8.70 -11.37 13.40
CA ARG A 86 8.93 -9.94 13.71
C ARG A 86 8.96 -9.00 12.50
N GLN A 87 9.34 -9.52 11.33
CA GLN A 87 9.28 -8.76 10.09
C GLN A 87 7.86 -8.28 9.75
N PHE A 88 6.82 -9.02 10.16
CA PHE A 88 5.42 -8.62 9.98
C PHE A 88 5.03 -7.50 10.94
N ASP A 89 5.59 -7.42 12.15
CA ASP A 89 5.30 -6.33 13.09
C ASP A 89 5.73 -4.98 12.53
N VAL A 90 6.93 -4.93 11.95
CA VAL A 90 7.43 -3.71 11.28
C VAL A 90 6.56 -3.34 10.09
N ALA A 91 6.14 -4.33 9.30
CA ALA A 91 5.27 -4.10 8.14
C ALA A 91 3.89 -3.58 8.54
N LYS A 92 3.30 -4.13 9.61
CA LYS A 92 2.03 -3.68 10.16
C LYS A 92 2.10 -2.23 10.66
N GLU A 93 3.13 -1.88 11.42
CA GLU A 93 3.30 -0.53 11.94
C GLU A 93 3.48 0.47 10.80
N LYS A 94 4.30 0.15 9.78
CA LYS A 94 4.43 0.98 8.58
C LYS A 94 3.10 1.12 7.83
N ALA A 95 2.35 0.03 7.68
CA ALA A 95 1.04 0.05 7.04
C ALA A 95 0.05 0.91 7.82
N ARG A 96 0.01 0.80 9.14
CA ARG A 96 -0.82 1.62 10.02
C ARG A 96 -0.52 3.10 9.87
N LEU A 97 0.74 3.51 9.96
CA LEU A 97 1.16 4.90 9.78
C LEU A 97 0.82 5.42 8.37
N PHE A 98 0.96 4.59 7.35
CA PHE A 98 0.56 4.94 5.99
C PHE A 98 -0.95 5.17 5.89
N LEU A 99 -1.78 4.26 6.42
CA LEU A 99 -3.24 4.38 6.39
C LEU A 99 -3.74 5.58 7.19
N GLU A 100 -3.15 5.88 8.35
CA GLU A 100 -3.46 7.07 9.14
C GLU A 100 -3.17 8.37 8.37
N ARG A 101 -2.09 8.40 7.58
CA ARG A 101 -1.79 9.55 6.69
C ARG A 101 -2.83 9.69 5.59
N CYS A 102 -3.24 8.59 4.96
CA CYS A 102 -4.29 8.61 3.96
C CYS A 102 -5.62 9.14 4.53
N ALA A 103 -5.99 8.72 5.75
CA ALA A 103 -7.20 9.18 6.42
C ALA A 103 -7.17 10.67 6.81
N LYS A 104 -5.98 11.27 7.00
CA LYS A 104 -5.86 12.72 7.24
C LYS A 104 -6.12 13.56 5.99
N ILE A 105 -5.91 13.00 4.79
CA ILE A 105 -6.11 13.71 3.53
C ILE A 105 -7.56 13.64 3.09
N SER A 106 -8.20 12.46 3.19
CA SER A 106 -9.58 12.29 2.75
C SER A 106 -10.53 12.17 3.95
N PRO A 107 -11.50 13.10 4.10
CA PRO A 107 -12.51 13.03 5.16
C PRO A 107 -13.49 11.85 4.99
N HIS A 108 -13.57 11.28 3.79
CA HIS A 108 -14.41 10.13 3.46
C HIS A 108 -13.73 8.78 3.69
N LEU A 109 -12.44 8.79 4.09
CA LEU A 109 -11.67 7.57 4.33
C LEU A 109 -11.56 7.29 5.83
N LYS A 110 -12.20 6.21 6.28
CA LYS A 110 -12.16 5.74 7.66
C LYS A 110 -11.26 4.52 7.78
N VAL A 111 -10.39 4.47 8.78
CA VAL A 111 -9.54 3.30 9.06
C VAL A 111 -10.04 2.61 10.32
N GLU A 112 -10.29 1.31 10.21
CA GLU A 112 -10.68 0.42 11.31
C GLU A 112 -9.68 -0.73 11.45
N HIS A 113 -9.39 -1.11 12.70
CA HIS A 113 -8.49 -2.22 13.01
C HIS A 113 -9.30 -3.41 13.48
N ILE A 114 -9.08 -4.56 12.87
CA ILE A 114 -9.73 -5.83 13.25
C ILE A 114 -8.65 -6.90 13.36
N ASP A 115 -8.59 -7.57 14.50
CA ASP A 115 -7.79 -8.78 14.63
C ASP A 115 -8.52 -9.95 13.95
N PRO A 116 -7.94 -10.57 12.90
CA PRO A 116 -8.59 -11.65 12.17
C PRO A 116 -8.87 -12.89 13.00
N GLN A 117 -8.14 -13.11 14.09
CA GLN A 117 -8.35 -14.27 14.97
C GLN A 117 -9.54 -14.05 15.91
N LEU A 118 -9.70 -12.84 16.42
CA LEU A 118 -10.76 -12.49 17.37
C LEU A 118 -12.06 -12.10 16.67
N GLY A 119 -11.95 -11.53 15.46
CA GLY A 119 -13.06 -10.92 14.72
C GLY A 119 -13.67 -11.78 13.61
N LYS A 120 -13.53 -13.13 13.64
CA LYS A 120 -13.97 -13.99 12.52
C LYS A 120 -15.43 -13.78 12.11
N VAL A 121 -16.35 -13.67 13.05
CA VAL A 121 -17.78 -13.42 12.76
C VAL A 121 -17.99 -12.07 12.09
N GLN A 122 -17.24 -11.05 12.52
CA GLN A 122 -17.27 -9.72 11.93
C GLN A 122 -16.70 -9.72 10.52
N LEU A 123 -15.60 -10.45 10.29
CA LEU A 123 -14.99 -10.58 8.96
C LEU A 123 -15.93 -11.28 7.98
N ASP A 124 -16.62 -12.34 8.42
CA ASP A 124 -17.61 -13.04 7.59
C ASP A 124 -18.77 -12.10 7.21
N ALA A 125 -19.28 -11.33 8.17
CA ALA A 125 -20.34 -10.33 7.92
C ALA A 125 -19.90 -9.20 6.97
N LEU A 126 -18.61 -8.86 6.96
CA LEU A 126 -18.04 -7.84 6.08
C LEU A 126 -17.62 -8.39 4.70
N GLY A 127 -17.66 -9.71 4.49
CA GLY A 127 -17.20 -10.37 3.27
C GLY A 127 -15.66 -10.49 3.19
N LEU A 128 -14.98 -10.45 4.33
CA LEU A 128 -13.51 -10.43 4.45
C LEU A 128 -12.92 -11.79 4.90
N SER A 129 -13.68 -12.87 4.79
CA SER A 129 -13.30 -14.22 5.26
C SER A 129 -12.00 -14.78 4.65
N PHE A 130 -11.52 -14.19 3.56
CA PHE A 130 -10.32 -14.63 2.84
C PHE A 130 -9.08 -13.76 3.11
N ALA A 131 -9.12 -12.92 4.14
CA ALA A 131 -7.97 -12.14 4.54
C ALA A 131 -6.80 -13.05 4.94
N ASP A 132 -5.57 -12.69 4.52
CA ASP A 132 -4.37 -13.44 4.94
C ASP A 132 -4.20 -13.29 6.46
N PRO A 133 -4.15 -14.41 7.23
CA PRO A 133 -4.03 -14.34 8.69
C PRO A 133 -2.73 -13.70 9.16
N ARG A 134 -1.72 -13.59 8.29
CA ARG A 134 -0.45 -12.92 8.61
C ARG A 134 -0.55 -11.41 8.60
N GLY A 135 -1.56 -10.86 7.95
CA GLY A 135 -1.87 -9.45 7.85
C GLY A 135 -2.29 -9.07 6.44
N SER A 136 -3.34 -8.28 6.36
CA SER A 136 -3.86 -7.73 5.11
C SER A 136 -4.55 -6.39 5.36
N VAL A 137 -4.76 -5.65 4.30
CA VAL A 137 -5.56 -4.42 4.31
C VAL A 137 -6.73 -4.63 3.35
N ALA A 138 -7.95 -4.40 3.83
CA ALA A 138 -9.13 -4.46 2.99
C ALA A 138 -9.73 -3.07 2.81
N VAL A 139 -9.96 -2.65 1.58
CA VAL A 139 -10.60 -1.39 1.21
C VAL A 139 -12.03 -1.69 0.80
N LYS A 140 -13.01 -1.02 1.40
CA LYS A 140 -14.44 -1.26 1.16
C LYS A 140 -15.18 0.05 0.89
N ALA A 141 -15.96 0.05 -0.19
CA ALA A 141 -16.92 1.11 -0.51
C ALA A 141 -18.27 0.46 -0.85
N GLY A 142 -19.29 0.68 -0.01
CA GLY A 142 -20.58 -0.01 -0.14
C GLY A 142 -20.43 -1.53 -0.10
N THR A 143 -20.77 -2.21 -1.19
CA THR A 143 -20.63 -3.68 -1.34
C THR A 143 -19.31 -4.11 -1.96
N ARG A 144 -18.53 -3.17 -2.52
CA ARG A 144 -17.27 -3.43 -3.20
C ARG A 144 -16.14 -3.56 -2.19
N VAL A 145 -15.34 -4.61 -2.30
CA VAL A 145 -14.23 -4.89 -1.40
C VAL A 145 -13.00 -5.31 -2.19
N ARG A 146 -11.83 -4.83 -1.77
CA ARG A 146 -10.51 -5.26 -2.25
C ARG A 146 -9.60 -5.55 -1.08
N THR A 147 -8.98 -6.72 -1.09
CA THR A 147 -8.05 -7.14 -0.03
C THR A 147 -6.64 -7.20 -0.57
N ILE A 148 -5.71 -6.55 0.14
CA ILE A 148 -4.30 -6.47 -0.18
C ILE A 148 -3.54 -7.23 0.90
N PRO A 149 -2.88 -8.35 0.60
CA PRO A 149 -2.03 -9.03 1.58
C PRO A 149 -0.76 -8.22 1.85
N LEU A 150 -0.26 -8.22 3.09
CA LEU A 150 0.99 -7.54 3.46
C LEU A 150 2.26 -8.22 2.94
N GLY A 151 2.17 -9.26 2.15
CA GLY A 151 3.34 -9.87 1.54
C GLY A 151 3.08 -11.21 0.91
N GLY A 152 3.83 -11.50 -0.15
CA GLY A 152 3.90 -12.78 -0.82
C GLY A 152 4.85 -13.77 -0.14
N LYS A 153 4.84 -15.03 -0.60
CA LYS A 153 5.66 -16.12 -0.03
C LYS A 153 7.18 -15.92 -0.11
N LYS A 154 7.68 -14.93 -0.85
CA LYS A 154 9.12 -14.74 -1.14
C LYS A 154 9.64 -13.33 -0.87
N GLU A 155 8.76 -12.36 -0.59
CA GLU A 155 9.14 -10.96 -0.40
C GLU A 155 8.99 -10.54 1.06
N GLN A 156 9.71 -9.50 1.46
CA GLN A 156 9.52 -8.90 2.77
C GLN A 156 8.09 -8.35 2.87
N PRO A 157 7.37 -8.61 3.98
CA PRO A 157 6.01 -8.14 4.14
C PRO A 157 5.99 -6.61 4.14
N ARG A 158 5.15 -6.03 3.28
CA ARG A 158 4.92 -4.58 3.21
C ARG A 158 3.60 -4.27 2.52
N LEU A 159 3.01 -3.14 2.84
CA LEU A 159 1.95 -2.53 2.06
C LEU A 159 2.58 -1.60 1.04
N GLU A 160 2.39 -1.89 -0.24
CA GLU A 160 2.80 -0.98 -1.31
C GLU A 160 1.76 0.12 -1.48
N GLU A 161 2.21 1.37 -1.55
CA GLU A 161 1.32 2.51 -1.82
C GLU A 161 0.54 2.34 -3.12
N ARG A 162 1.19 1.83 -4.16
CA ARG A 162 0.56 1.54 -5.46
C ARG A 162 -0.59 0.54 -5.33
N ASP A 163 -0.41 -0.53 -4.55
CA ASP A 163 -1.45 -1.56 -4.41
C ASP A 163 -2.65 -1.03 -3.63
N PHE A 164 -2.41 -0.21 -2.61
CA PHE A 164 -3.46 0.51 -1.90
C PHE A 164 -4.22 1.47 -2.82
N THR A 165 -3.51 2.28 -3.59
CA THR A 165 -4.10 3.25 -4.53
C THR A 165 -4.94 2.55 -5.58
N ASN A 166 -4.45 1.44 -6.15
CA ASN A 166 -5.20 0.63 -7.11
C ASN A 166 -6.46 0.03 -6.47
N ALA A 167 -6.35 -0.50 -5.24
CA ALA A 167 -7.52 -1.03 -4.52
C ALA A 167 -8.55 0.05 -4.24
N LEU A 168 -8.11 1.25 -3.84
CA LEU A 168 -8.98 2.40 -3.60
C LEU A 168 -9.71 2.82 -4.88
N VAL A 169 -8.99 2.98 -5.99
CA VAL A 169 -9.58 3.30 -7.30
C VAL A 169 -10.63 2.25 -7.70
N ASN A 170 -10.30 0.97 -7.54
CA ASN A 170 -11.20 -0.13 -7.90
C ASN A 170 -12.50 -0.15 -7.07
N VAL A 171 -12.47 0.28 -5.81
CA VAL A 171 -13.69 0.29 -4.98
C VAL A 171 -14.53 1.56 -5.19
N ILE A 172 -13.92 2.69 -5.57
CA ILE A 172 -14.66 3.93 -5.87
C ILE A 172 -15.17 3.97 -7.32
N GLN A 173 -14.51 3.34 -8.27
CA GLN A 173 -15.01 3.24 -9.63
C GLN A 173 -16.24 2.33 -9.66
N ASN A 174 -17.39 2.90 -9.99
CA ASN A 174 -18.66 2.16 -10.04
C ASN A 174 -18.78 1.25 -11.28
N THR A 175 -17.80 1.22 -12.15
CA THR A 175 -17.73 0.37 -13.34
C THR A 175 -16.83 -0.84 -13.05
N GLN A 176 -17.44 -2.02 -13.01
CA GLN A 176 -16.67 -3.27 -13.06
C GLN A 176 -16.33 -3.53 -14.52
N PRO A 177 -15.03 -3.52 -14.90
CA PRO A 177 -14.66 -3.83 -16.28
C PRO A 177 -15.18 -5.21 -16.67
N LYS A 178 -15.76 -5.27 -17.87
CA LYS A 178 -16.43 -6.45 -18.38
C LYS A 178 -15.52 -7.18 -19.38
N ILE A 179 -15.21 -8.43 -19.08
CA ILE A 179 -14.36 -9.28 -19.93
C ILE A 179 -15.24 -10.32 -20.59
N GLY A 180 -15.32 -10.28 -21.92
CA GLY A 180 -15.99 -11.29 -22.73
C GLY A 180 -15.04 -12.42 -23.12
N PHE A 181 -15.35 -13.64 -22.74
CA PHE A 181 -14.65 -14.84 -23.20
C PHE A 181 -15.36 -15.38 -24.42
N LEU A 182 -14.70 -15.30 -25.55
CA LEU A 182 -15.28 -15.75 -26.81
C LEU A 182 -15.47 -17.26 -26.79
N THR A 183 -16.63 -17.70 -27.29
CA THR A 183 -17.02 -19.11 -27.43
C THR A 183 -17.78 -19.30 -28.73
N GLY A 184 -17.72 -20.53 -29.29
CA GLY A 184 -18.45 -20.88 -30.48
C GLY A 184 -17.61 -21.64 -31.53
N HIS A 185 -16.28 -21.55 -31.46
CA HIS A 185 -15.34 -22.15 -32.42
C HIS A 185 -14.45 -23.21 -31.75
N GLY A 186 -14.79 -23.70 -30.56
CA GLY A 186 -14.00 -24.68 -29.79
C GLY A 186 -13.10 -24.06 -28.74
N GLU A 187 -13.26 -22.78 -28.43
CA GLU A 187 -12.54 -22.08 -27.39
C GLU A 187 -12.97 -22.58 -25.99
N ASN A 188 -12.11 -22.28 -25.02
CA ASN A 188 -12.42 -22.57 -23.62
C ASN A 188 -13.42 -21.54 -23.05
N ASP A 189 -14.56 -22.07 -22.63
CA ASP A 189 -15.62 -21.30 -22.03
C ASP A 189 -15.34 -21.04 -20.54
N ILE A 190 -15.38 -19.75 -20.11
CA ILE A 190 -15.14 -19.33 -18.72
C ILE A 190 -16.14 -19.93 -17.74
N SER A 191 -17.33 -20.35 -18.21
CA SER A 191 -18.36 -20.99 -17.37
C SER A 191 -18.08 -22.45 -17.04
N LYS A 192 -17.13 -23.10 -17.74
CA LYS A 192 -16.80 -24.50 -17.50
C LYS A 192 -16.07 -24.72 -16.16
N PRO A 193 -16.19 -25.93 -15.58
CA PRO A 193 -15.58 -26.25 -14.28
C PRO A 193 -14.06 -26.09 -14.23
N ASP A 194 -13.35 -26.37 -15.33
CA ASP A 194 -11.90 -26.23 -15.50
C ASP A 194 -11.44 -24.76 -15.48
N MET A 195 -12.32 -23.85 -15.89
CA MET A 195 -12.07 -22.40 -15.89
C MET A 195 -12.53 -21.70 -14.59
N LYS A 196 -13.14 -22.45 -13.67
CA LYS A 196 -13.69 -21.88 -12.43
C LYS A 196 -12.67 -21.12 -11.60
N PHE A 197 -11.41 -21.55 -11.59
CA PHE A 197 -10.35 -20.86 -10.88
C PHE A 197 -10.12 -19.46 -11.48
N LEU A 198 -10.04 -19.38 -12.82
CA LEU A 198 -9.86 -18.10 -13.53
C LEU A 198 -11.05 -17.18 -13.31
N ALA A 199 -12.28 -17.70 -13.43
CA ALA A 199 -13.49 -16.92 -13.19
C ALA A 199 -13.54 -16.36 -11.75
N THR A 200 -13.20 -17.19 -10.76
CA THR A 200 -13.14 -16.78 -9.35
C THR A 200 -12.03 -15.75 -9.12
N PHE A 201 -10.88 -15.92 -9.75
CA PHE A 201 -9.77 -14.99 -9.66
C PHE A 201 -10.15 -13.62 -10.24
N LEU A 202 -10.72 -13.59 -11.45
CA LEU A 202 -11.17 -12.34 -12.09
C LEU A 202 -12.24 -11.62 -11.27
N ALA A 203 -13.23 -12.35 -10.77
CA ALA A 203 -14.27 -11.78 -9.90
C ALA A 203 -13.66 -11.19 -8.60
N ARG A 204 -12.69 -11.85 -8.01
CA ARG A 204 -11.94 -11.35 -6.84
C ARG A 204 -11.15 -10.08 -7.16
N GLU A 205 -10.56 -10.00 -8.36
CA GLU A 205 -9.85 -8.81 -8.84
C GLU A 205 -10.80 -7.71 -9.34
N GLY A 206 -12.13 -7.94 -9.33
CA GLY A 206 -13.16 -6.96 -9.64
C GLY A 206 -13.56 -6.86 -11.09
N TYR A 207 -13.26 -7.86 -11.83
CA TYR A 207 -13.73 -7.99 -13.20
C TYR A 207 -15.02 -8.81 -13.27
N THR A 208 -15.91 -8.44 -14.17
CA THR A 208 -17.03 -9.30 -14.56
C THR A 208 -16.60 -10.11 -15.77
N ALA A 209 -16.52 -11.43 -15.62
CA ALA A 209 -16.14 -12.34 -16.70
C ALA A 209 -17.35 -13.14 -17.17
N GLU A 210 -17.66 -13.07 -18.45
CA GLU A 210 -18.82 -13.74 -19.06
C GLU A 210 -18.41 -14.43 -20.36
N SER A 211 -19.09 -15.55 -20.69
CA SER A 211 -18.98 -16.16 -22.01
C SER A 211 -19.76 -15.33 -23.02
N MET A 212 -19.17 -15.10 -24.16
CA MET A 212 -19.81 -14.38 -25.28
C MET A 212 -19.65 -15.13 -26.60
N SER A 213 -20.53 -14.87 -27.54
CA SER A 213 -20.40 -15.36 -28.93
C SER A 213 -20.60 -14.20 -29.90
N ILE A 214 -19.87 -14.21 -31.00
CA ILE A 214 -20.11 -13.30 -32.13
C ILE A 214 -21.15 -13.96 -33.01
N ARG A 215 -22.31 -13.30 -33.21
CA ARG A 215 -23.35 -13.79 -34.10
C ARG A 215 -23.21 -13.13 -35.46
N ALA A 216 -23.00 -13.96 -36.49
CA ALA A 216 -22.99 -13.48 -37.85
C ALA A 216 -24.32 -12.77 -38.19
N GLY A 217 -24.22 -11.52 -38.69
CA GLY A 217 -25.37 -10.74 -39.14
C GLY A 217 -25.98 -9.73 -38.15
N GLU A 218 -25.54 -9.68 -36.89
CA GLU A 218 -26.05 -8.71 -35.92
C GLU A 218 -25.17 -7.44 -35.75
N GLY A 219 -24.26 -7.17 -36.67
CA GLY A 219 -23.58 -5.88 -36.85
C GLY A 219 -22.61 -5.48 -35.71
N GLY A 220 -22.02 -6.45 -35.02
CA GLY A 220 -20.98 -6.13 -34.02
C GLY A 220 -21.01 -6.99 -32.76
N ILE A 221 -20.11 -6.69 -31.87
CA ILE A 221 -20.03 -7.34 -30.56
C ILE A 221 -21.05 -6.70 -29.63
N ALA A 222 -22.13 -7.43 -29.31
CA ALA A 222 -23.13 -6.99 -28.36
C ALA A 222 -22.62 -7.22 -26.92
N GLY A 223 -22.88 -6.28 -26.00
CA GLY A 223 -22.69 -6.51 -24.57
C GLY A 223 -21.78 -5.53 -23.82
N GLY A 224 -21.17 -4.56 -24.50
CA GLY A 224 -20.36 -3.51 -23.85
C GLY A 224 -19.22 -4.09 -23.02
N TYR A 225 -18.40 -4.93 -23.65
CA TYR A 225 -17.19 -5.46 -23.05
C TYR A 225 -16.06 -4.45 -23.17
N ASP A 226 -15.19 -4.40 -22.13
CA ASP A 226 -13.97 -3.59 -22.14
C ASP A 226 -12.78 -4.38 -22.72
N VAL A 227 -12.86 -5.71 -22.65
CA VAL A 227 -11.83 -6.63 -23.17
C VAL A 227 -12.49 -7.89 -23.71
N ILE A 228 -11.98 -8.39 -24.83
CA ILE A 228 -12.34 -9.70 -25.36
C ILE A 228 -11.13 -10.64 -25.21
N VAL A 229 -11.40 -11.83 -24.70
CA VAL A 229 -10.38 -12.88 -24.50
C VAL A 229 -10.75 -14.10 -25.34
N ILE A 230 -9.81 -14.57 -26.14
CA ILE A 230 -9.93 -15.78 -26.94
C ILE A 230 -8.94 -16.81 -26.40
N ILE A 231 -9.45 -17.89 -25.80
CA ILE A 231 -8.61 -18.98 -25.27
C ILE A 231 -8.79 -20.19 -26.17
N THR A 232 -7.88 -20.33 -27.13
CA THR A 232 -7.88 -21.50 -28.02
C THR A 232 -7.41 -22.73 -27.26
N SER A 233 -8.17 -23.83 -27.41
CA SER A 233 -7.71 -25.14 -26.96
C SER A 233 -6.85 -25.74 -28.10
N THR A 234 -5.97 -26.69 -27.76
CA THR A 234 -5.18 -27.46 -28.74
C THR A 234 -6.05 -28.42 -29.58
N ALA A 235 -7.34 -28.51 -29.28
CA ALA A 235 -8.31 -29.23 -30.09
C ALA A 235 -8.71 -28.38 -31.30
N GLU A 236 -9.16 -29.00 -32.36
CA GLU A 236 -9.59 -28.35 -33.62
C GLU A 236 -10.55 -27.20 -33.31
N THR A 237 -10.09 -25.97 -33.51
CA THR A 237 -10.93 -24.78 -33.50
C THR A 237 -11.47 -24.54 -34.89
N ALA A 238 -12.76 -24.20 -35.02
CA ALA A 238 -13.32 -23.77 -36.29
C ALA A 238 -12.75 -22.40 -36.68
N ASP A 239 -12.58 -22.14 -37.98
CA ASP A 239 -12.14 -20.85 -38.44
C ASP A 239 -13.21 -19.79 -38.25
N PHE A 240 -12.78 -18.56 -37.94
CA PHE A 240 -13.66 -17.40 -37.89
C PHE A 240 -14.15 -17.04 -39.30
N SER A 241 -15.42 -16.74 -39.43
CA SER A 241 -15.99 -16.17 -40.63
C SER A 241 -15.46 -14.74 -40.88
N GLN A 242 -15.57 -14.27 -42.11
CA GLN A 242 -15.15 -12.90 -42.47
C GLN A 242 -15.93 -11.83 -41.68
N ASP A 243 -17.21 -12.08 -41.39
CA ASP A 243 -18.07 -11.17 -40.61
C ASP A 243 -17.66 -11.12 -39.16
N GLU A 244 -17.22 -12.24 -38.56
CA GLU A 244 -16.72 -12.30 -37.19
C GLU A 244 -15.36 -11.61 -37.06
N ILE A 245 -14.47 -11.78 -38.04
CA ILE A 245 -13.19 -11.08 -38.09
C ILE A 245 -13.45 -9.56 -38.19
N ALA A 246 -14.37 -9.13 -39.07
CA ALA A 246 -14.70 -7.71 -39.18
C ALA A 246 -15.31 -7.14 -37.89
N ALA A 247 -16.10 -7.93 -37.16
CA ALA A 247 -16.64 -7.54 -35.87
C ALA A 247 -15.55 -7.39 -34.77
N LEU A 248 -14.55 -8.25 -34.78
CA LEU A 248 -13.38 -8.15 -33.89
C LEU A 248 -12.49 -6.96 -34.23
N ASP A 249 -12.29 -6.67 -35.50
CA ASP A 249 -11.50 -5.51 -35.96
C ASP A 249 -12.13 -4.15 -35.61
N THR A 250 -13.44 -4.14 -35.42
CA THR A 250 -14.20 -2.91 -35.06
C THR A 250 -14.40 -2.73 -33.57
N PHE A 251 -14.00 -3.73 -32.75
CA PHE A 251 -14.06 -3.67 -31.29
C PHE A 251 -12.95 -2.78 -30.73
#